data_e3c2416b350c46e331b8c461936f0715
#
_entry.id   e3c2416b350c46e331b8c461936f0715
#
_cell.length_a   1.000
_cell.length_b   1.000
_cell.length_c   1.000
_cell.angle_alpha   90.00
_cell.angle_beta   90.00
_cell.angle_gamma   90.00
#
_symmetry.space_group_name_H-M   'P 1'
#
loop_
_entity.id
_entity.type
_entity.pdbx_description
1 polymer ?
#
loop_
_entity_poly.entity_id
_entity_poly.type
_entity_poly.pdbx_seq_one_letter_code
_entity_poly.pdbx_strand_id
1 'polypeptide(L)'
;MTFTELKTDVYEIAQAKFGQLKPEVVQRLDVELNAIEKFGKTELIVVLWWLFQDLKSNDVCAKLDLYDGYGVSLVCYVLGISLFNPIEHPTLITEKYVLNTLREKRGANFRIDSDKPEIVEEKLKEWNYQFEKETYGNIYFLKVISRNEESANFTLYYQYRFNACRLQRAYQILDKHVINKIPYDDRETFDMINEFDIYGTTISCLAPITLEALRLIRPESLGELAITLAFTSEKQYEDLLEYVANRVSGWNTPTGRKEVDDLLKHTNGVLLFSKQKSECLKWHHRSYWDEDTWQIYSSRVKRLLKSGKVVNKCDTYREAYNLYKLAYLKLHHPTEFSKILTLK
;
A
#
# COMPACT_ATOMS: atom_id res chain seq x y z
N MET A 1 18.73 12.69 15.35
CA MET A 1 18.02 11.64 16.11
C MET A 1 18.74 10.32 15.91
N THR A 2 19.09 9.65 16.99
CA THR A 2 19.69 8.31 17.01
C THR A 2 18.61 7.24 16.92
N PHE A 3 19.00 5.99 16.68
CA PHE A 3 18.04 4.86 16.70
C PHE A 3 17.36 4.70 18.07
N THR A 4 18.11 4.89 19.15
CA THR A 4 17.57 4.78 20.52
C THR A 4 16.48 5.82 20.79
N GLU A 5 16.68 7.06 20.34
CA GLU A 5 15.68 8.12 20.44
C GLU A 5 14.44 7.77 19.59
N LEU A 6 14.62 7.35 18.33
CA LEU A 6 13.52 6.91 17.49
C LEU A 6 12.71 5.78 18.13
N LYS A 7 13.40 4.78 18.70
CA LYS A 7 12.74 3.65 19.37
C LYS A 7 11.91 4.13 20.56
N THR A 8 12.43 5.03 21.36
CA THR A 8 11.72 5.61 22.51
C THR A 8 10.46 6.34 22.04
N ASP A 9 10.58 7.25 21.08
CA ASP A 9 9.46 8.01 20.53
C ASP A 9 8.38 7.10 19.94
N VAL A 10 8.77 6.06 19.20
CA VAL A 10 7.82 5.09 18.63
C VAL A 10 7.01 4.40 19.73
N TYR A 11 7.65 3.97 20.83
CA TYR A 11 6.92 3.34 21.92
C TYR A 11 6.03 4.30 22.69
N GLU A 12 6.46 5.53 22.93
CA GLU A 12 5.64 6.57 23.58
C GLU A 12 4.40 6.91 22.74
N ILE A 13 4.59 7.10 21.42
CA ILE A 13 3.48 7.37 20.50
C ILE A 13 2.55 6.15 20.39
N ALA A 14 3.11 4.93 20.35
CA ALA A 14 2.30 3.72 20.34
C ALA A 14 1.46 3.58 21.61
N GLN A 15 2.05 3.85 22.78
CA GLN A 15 1.34 3.86 24.07
C GLN A 15 0.20 4.90 24.08
N ALA A 16 0.45 6.09 23.56
CA ALA A 16 -0.57 7.14 23.45
C ALA A 16 -1.71 6.75 22.48
N LYS A 17 -1.38 6.03 21.40
CA LYS A 17 -2.32 5.66 20.33
C LYS A 17 -3.15 4.42 20.66
N PHE A 18 -2.55 3.40 21.27
CA PHE A 18 -3.20 2.11 21.55
C PHE A 18 -3.62 1.93 23.02
N GLY A 19 -3.19 2.82 23.91
CA GLY A 19 -3.30 2.60 25.35
C GLY A 19 -2.33 1.52 25.82
N GLN A 20 -2.82 0.53 26.57
CA GLN A 20 -1.98 -0.60 26.97
C GLN A 20 -1.57 -1.42 25.75
N LEU A 21 -0.27 -1.52 25.52
CA LEU A 21 0.26 -2.25 24.38
C LEU A 21 0.09 -3.76 24.57
N LYS A 22 -0.62 -4.38 23.65
CA LYS A 22 -0.78 -5.82 23.61
C LYS A 22 0.53 -6.50 23.13
N PRO A 23 0.78 -7.78 23.54
CA PRO A 23 2.00 -8.49 23.15
C PRO A 23 2.27 -8.52 21.65
N GLU A 24 1.23 -8.68 20.82
CA GLU A 24 1.36 -8.69 19.35
C GLU A 24 1.83 -7.35 18.78
N VAL A 25 1.43 -6.24 19.38
CA VAL A 25 1.88 -4.88 18.99
C VAL A 25 3.35 -4.71 19.34
N VAL A 26 3.73 -5.08 20.57
CA VAL A 26 5.13 -5.00 21.04
C VAL A 26 6.03 -5.86 20.17
N GLN A 27 5.67 -7.11 19.94
CA GLN A 27 6.43 -8.04 19.10
C GLN A 27 6.62 -7.47 17.69
N ARG A 28 5.56 -6.95 17.08
CA ARG A 28 5.62 -6.39 15.75
C ARG A 28 6.51 -5.14 15.67
N LEU A 29 6.40 -4.22 16.65
CA LEU A 29 7.28 -3.05 16.74
C LEU A 29 8.74 -3.45 16.91
N ASP A 30 9.05 -4.40 17.81
CA ASP A 30 10.43 -4.86 18.01
C ASP A 30 11.03 -5.47 16.74
N VAL A 31 10.27 -6.29 16.02
CA VAL A 31 10.74 -6.93 14.78
C VAL A 31 11.03 -5.86 13.71
N GLU A 32 10.15 -4.87 13.54
CA GLU A 32 10.34 -3.82 12.54
C GLU A 32 11.45 -2.85 12.93
N LEU A 33 11.52 -2.41 14.19
CA LEU A 33 12.58 -1.50 14.67
C LEU A 33 13.96 -2.15 14.57
N ASN A 34 14.11 -3.40 15.00
CA ASN A 34 15.38 -4.13 14.87
C ASN A 34 15.81 -4.27 13.40
N ALA A 35 14.85 -4.43 12.48
CA ALA A 35 15.15 -4.47 11.06
C ALA A 35 15.54 -3.09 10.50
N ILE A 36 14.88 -2.01 10.95
CA ILE A 36 15.22 -0.62 10.59
C ILE A 36 16.66 -0.32 10.98
N GLU A 37 17.06 -0.66 12.22
CA GLU A 37 18.44 -0.49 12.70
C GLU A 37 19.41 -1.35 11.88
N LYS A 38 19.16 -2.66 11.81
CA LYS A 38 20.02 -3.64 11.12
C LYS A 38 20.31 -3.29 9.67
N PHE A 39 19.33 -2.72 8.96
CA PHE A 39 19.45 -2.38 7.54
C PHE A 39 19.74 -0.90 7.30
N GLY A 40 20.12 -0.13 8.34
CA GLY A 40 20.51 1.27 8.24
C GLY A 40 19.39 2.19 7.73
N LYS A 41 18.14 1.93 8.09
CA LYS A 41 16.98 2.72 7.63
C LYS A 41 16.51 3.77 8.62
N THR A 42 17.22 3.95 9.74
CA THR A 42 16.85 4.89 10.81
C THR A 42 16.72 6.32 10.29
N GLU A 43 17.75 6.83 9.58
CA GLU A 43 17.72 8.19 9.04
C GLU A 43 16.54 8.41 8.07
N LEU A 44 16.28 7.44 7.21
CA LEU A 44 15.17 7.49 6.27
C LEU A 44 13.82 7.65 7.00
N ILE A 45 13.54 6.83 8.02
CA ILE A 45 12.29 6.89 8.78
C ILE A 45 12.17 8.23 9.52
N VAL A 46 13.25 8.69 10.11
CA VAL A 46 13.30 9.97 10.86
C VAL A 46 13.00 11.16 9.93
N VAL A 47 13.64 11.20 8.76
CA VAL A 47 13.41 12.30 7.79
C VAL A 47 11.98 12.33 7.30
N LEU A 48 11.42 11.17 6.95
CA LEU A 48 10.02 11.07 6.53
C LEU A 48 9.07 11.51 7.63
N TRP A 49 9.34 11.11 8.88
CA TRP A 49 8.53 11.50 10.02
C TRP A 49 8.58 13.01 10.26
N TRP A 50 9.76 13.61 10.31
CA TRP A 50 9.92 15.04 10.50
C TRP A 50 9.27 15.85 9.37
N LEU A 51 9.52 15.45 8.12
CA LEU A 51 8.90 16.10 6.97
C LEU A 51 7.37 16.08 7.07
N PHE A 52 6.80 14.94 7.47
CA PHE A 52 5.36 14.83 7.61
C PHE A 52 4.81 15.66 8.78
N GLN A 53 5.53 15.74 9.91
CA GLN A 53 5.14 16.60 11.03
C GLN A 53 5.22 18.08 10.64
N ASP A 54 6.26 18.49 9.94
CA ASP A 54 6.41 19.87 9.47
C ASP A 54 5.33 20.27 8.47
N LEU A 55 4.99 19.41 7.52
CA LEU A 55 3.89 19.65 6.61
C LEU A 55 2.56 19.82 7.36
N LYS A 56 2.32 19.00 8.38
CA LYS A 56 1.15 19.14 9.26
C LYS A 56 1.12 20.42 10.05
N SER A 57 2.25 20.82 10.67
CA SER A 57 2.33 21.99 11.54
C SER A 57 2.19 23.30 10.77
N ASN A 58 2.56 23.32 9.50
CA ASN A 58 2.43 24.47 8.61
C ASN A 58 1.08 24.52 7.87
N ASP A 59 0.09 23.74 8.32
CA ASP A 59 -1.22 23.59 7.66
C ASP A 59 -1.13 23.29 6.17
N VAL A 60 -0.04 22.61 5.78
CA VAL A 60 0.16 22.12 4.42
C VAL A 60 -0.62 20.84 4.25
N CYS A 61 -1.50 20.85 3.29
CA CYS A 61 -2.23 19.65 2.95
C CYS A 61 -1.34 18.75 2.11
N ALA A 62 -0.80 17.72 2.74
CA ALA A 62 0.08 16.76 2.09
C ALA A 62 -0.38 15.34 2.32
N LYS A 63 -0.38 14.54 1.25
CA LYS A 63 -0.56 13.10 1.29
C LYS A 63 0.78 12.45 0.99
N LEU A 64 1.26 11.63 1.91
CA LEU A 64 2.43 10.80 1.72
C LEU A 64 2.00 9.39 1.31
N ASP A 65 2.31 9.00 0.09
CA ASP A 65 2.13 7.63 -0.38
C ASP A 65 3.43 6.87 -0.19
N LEU A 66 3.42 5.97 0.77
CA LEU A 66 4.50 5.02 0.99
C LEU A 66 4.27 3.79 0.15
N TYR A 67 5.27 3.43 -0.63
CA TYR A 67 5.22 2.22 -1.46
C TYR A 67 5.77 1.01 -0.73
N ASP A 68 5.44 -0.17 -1.22
CA ASP A 68 5.91 -1.46 -0.69
C ASP A 68 5.60 -1.66 0.80
N GLY A 69 6.53 -2.25 1.53
CA GLY A 69 6.37 -2.57 2.94
C GLY A 69 6.29 -1.36 3.87
N TYR A 70 6.79 -0.18 3.46
CA TYR A 70 6.67 1.04 4.30
C TYR A 70 5.21 1.45 4.50
N GLY A 71 4.38 1.31 3.45
CA GLY A 71 2.96 1.66 3.52
C GLY A 71 2.14 0.78 4.48
N VAL A 72 2.68 -0.37 4.87
CA VAL A 72 2.05 -1.36 5.76
C VAL A 72 2.90 -1.66 7.00
N SER A 73 3.86 -0.79 7.31
CA SER A 73 4.70 -0.86 8.49
C SER A 73 3.95 -0.34 9.72
N LEU A 74 4.03 -1.07 10.82
CA LEU A 74 3.48 -0.63 12.11
C LEU A 74 4.24 0.58 12.66
N VAL A 75 5.56 0.62 12.49
CA VAL A 75 6.37 1.79 12.86
C VAL A 75 5.91 3.02 12.09
N CYS A 76 5.72 2.91 10.77
CA CYS A 76 5.23 4.02 9.95
C CYS A 76 3.80 4.45 10.34
N TYR A 77 2.93 3.50 10.71
CA TYR A 77 1.60 3.79 11.20
C TYR A 77 1.62 4.52 12.56
N VAL A 78 2.43 4.07 13.49
CA VAL A 78 2.58 4.69 14.81
C VAL A 78 3.07 6.14 14.67
N LEU A 79 4.07 6.37 13.85
CA LEU A 79 4.61 7.71 13.56
C LEU A 79 3.63 8.61 12.75
N GLY A 80 2.50 8.05 12.31
CA GLY A 80 1.50 8.77 11.52
C GLY A 80 1.91 9.03 10.08
N ILE A 81 2.98 8.38 9.60
CA ILE A 81 3.44 8.47 8.21
C ILE A 81 2.58 7.58 7.30
N SER A 82 2.15 6.41 7.80
CA SER A 82 1.21 5.52 7.13
C SER A 82 -0.17 5.61 7.76
N LEU A 83 -1.21 5.44 6.94
CA LEU A 83 -2.61 5.40 7.39
C LEU A 83 -3.10 3.96 7.64
N PHE A 84 -2.34 2.95 7.23
CA PHE A 84 -2.72 1.56 7.33
C PHE A 84 -2.24 0.95 8.65
N ASN A 85 -3.19 0.45 9.47
CA ASN A 85 -2.89 -0.28 10.70
C ASN A 85 -2.74 -1.79 10.41
N PRO A 86 -1.52 -2.34 10.37
CA PRO A 86 -1.33 -3.76 10.06
C PRO A 86 -1.82 -4.71 11.16
N ILE A 87 -2.04 -4.22 12.38
CA ILE A 87 -2.55 -5.03 13.50
C ILE A 87 -4.02 -5.39 13.32
N GLU A 88 -4.79 -4.53 12.65
CA GLU A 88 -6.20 -4.82 12.34
C GLU A 88 -6.36 -5.92 11.28
N HIS A 89 -5.31 -6.17 10.49
CA HIS A 89 -5.35 -7.12 9.38
C HIS A 89 -4.13 -8.07 9.35
N PRO A 90 -3.86 -8.83 10.41
CA PRO A 90 -2.63 -9.61 10.56
C PRO A 90 -2.50 -10.76 9.54
N THR A 91 -3.63 -11.27 9.05
CA THR A 91 -3.65 -12.35 8.05
C THR A 91 -3.44 -11.85 6.62
N LEU A 92 -3.78 -10.60 6.33
CA LEU A 92 -3.67 -10.03 4.99
C LEU A 92 -2.25 -9.59 4.68
N ILE A 93 -1.57 -8.96 5.66
CA ILE A 93 -0.22 -8.42 5.49
C ILE A 93 0.65 -8.82 6.68
N THR A 94 1.53 -9.76 6.44
CA THR A 94 2.50 -10.21 7.44
C THR A 94 3.70 -9.26 7.50
N GLU A 95 4.42 -9.24 8.62
CA GLU A 95 5.69 -8.52 8.80
C GLU A 95 6.73 -8.81 7.73
N LYS A 96 6.66 -10.00 7.10
CA LYS A 96 7.58 -10.41 6.03
C LYS A 96 7.64 -9.41 4.87
N TYR A 97 6.55 -8.71 4.56
CA TYR A 97 6.54 -7.69 3.51
C TYR A 97 7.40 -6.49 3.91
N VAL A 98 7.25 -6.02 5.16
CA VAL A 98 8.05 -4.91 5.71
C VAL A 98 9.52 -5.30 5.75
N LEU A 99 9.85 -6.47 6.30
CA LEU A 99 11.22 -6.95 6.39
C LEU A 99 11.90 -7.11 5.03
N ASN A 100 11.19 -7.57 4.01
CA ASN A 100 11.74 -7.68 2.67
C ASN A 100 12.07 -6.29 2.09
N THR A 101 11.17 -5.31 2.27
CA THR A 101 11.39 -3.92 1.82
C THR A 101 12.58 -3.29 2.54
N LEU A 102 12.67 -3.42 3.85
CA LEU A 102 13.77 -2.88 4.64
C LEU A 102 15.13 -3.49 4.25
N ARG A 103 15.14 -4.77 3.85
CA ARG A 103 16.35 -5.47 3.40
C ARG A 103 16.85 -5.00 2.04
N GLU A 104 15.99 -4.41 1.22
CA GLU A 104 16.39 -3.95 -0.10
C GLU A 104 17.42 -2.82 0.00
N LYS A 105 18.53 -3.00 -0.76
CA LYS A 105 19.59 -1.96 -0.88
C LYS A 105 19.18 -0.81 -1.79
N ARG A 106 18.11 -0.98 -2.55
CA ARG A 106 17.57 0.09 -3.41
C ARG A 106 17.09 1.24 -2.55
N GLY A 107 17.30 2.45 -3.04
CA GLY A 107 16.70 3.63 -2.45
C GLY A 107 15.17 3.48 -2.42
N ALA A 108 14.57 3.84 -1.31
CA ALA A 108 13.13 3.81 -1.17
C ALA A 108 12.49 4.94 -2.01
N ASN A 109 11.32 4.67 -2.55
CA ASN A 109 10.55 5.65 -3.32
C ASN A 109 9.32 6.06 -2.53
N PHE A 110 9.10 7.36 -2.42
CA PHE A 110 7.94 7.93 -1.74
C PHE A 110 7.32 9.00 -2.60
N ARG A 111 6.01 9.15 -2.50
CA ARG A 111 5.28 10.18 -3.22
C ARG A 111 4.61 11.10 -2.24
N ILE A 112 4.80 12.40 -2.44
CA ILE A 112 4.12 13.45 -1.71
C ILE A 112 3.25 14.21 -2.70
N ASP A 113 1.93 14.13 -2.52
CA ASP A 113 0.99 15.01 -3.17
C ASP A 113 0.70 16.18 -2.22
N SER A 114 1.00 17.39 -2.60
CA SER A 114 0.87 18.57 -1.74
C SER A 114 0.32 19.76 -2.51
N ASP A 115 -0.35 20.66 -1.79
CA ASP A 115 -0.77 21.97 -2.28
C ASP A 115 0.39 23.01 -2.27
N LYS A 116 1.46 22.71 -1.53
CA LYS A 116 2.68 23.53 -1.43
C LYS A 116 3.92 22.67 -1.49
N PRO A 117 4.22 22.07 -2.66
CA PRO A 117 5.33 21.13 -2.79
C PRO A 117 6.72 21.76 -2.56
N GLU A 118 6.87 23.06 -2.72
CA GLU A 118 8.11 23.82 -2.47
C GLU A 118 8.60 23.70 -1.03
N ILE A 119 7.71 23.55 -0.07
CA ILE A 119 8.07 23.38 1.35
C ILE A 119 8.94 22.14 1.57
N VAL A 120 8.72 21.08 0.77
CA VAL A 120 9.54 19.87 0.86
C VAL A 120 11.00 20.17 0.62
N GLU A 121 11.30 20.94 -0.43
CA GLU A 121 12.68 21.34 -0.76
C GLU A 121 13.27 22.28 0.28
N GLU A 122 12.47 23.24 0.76
CA GLU A 122 12.89 24.19 1.79
C GLU A 122 13.30 23.46 3.08
N LYS A 123 12.49 22.50 3.52
CA LYS A 123 12.79 21.71 4.72
C LYS A 123 14.00 20.80 4.55
N LEU A 124 14.16 20.15 3.42
CA LEU A 124 15.36 19.36 3.17
C LEU A 124 16.64 20.22 3.18
N LYS A 125 16.59 21.45 2.64
CA LYS A 125 17.69 22.41 2.69
C LYS A 125 17.95 22.90 4.12
N GLU A 126 16.90 23.26 4.87
CA GLU A 126 16.97 23.67 6.28
C GLU A 126 17.66 22.59 7.13
N TRP A 127 17.35 21.33 6.88
CA TRP A 127 17.97 20.20 7.56
C TRP A 127 19.32 19.78 6.96
N ASN A 128 19.83 20.54 5.98
CA ASN A 128 21.14 20.32 5.37
C ASN A 128 21.26 18.98 4.61
N TYR A 129 20.16 18.51 3.98
CA TYR A 129 20.18 17.37 3.09
C TYR A 129 20.61 17.79 1.69
N GLN A 130 21.48 16.98 1.08
CA GLN A 130 21.82 17.10 -0.34
C GLN A 130 20.78 16.31 -1.16
N PHE A 131 20.37 16.87 -2.28
CA PHE A 131 19.49 16.18 -3.21
C PHE A 131 19.72 16.65 -4.65
N GLU A 132 19.50 15.71 -5.58
CA GLU A 132 19.43 15.98 -7.01
C GLU A 132 17.95 16.18 -7.39
N LYS A 133 17.66 17.21 -8.20
CA LYS A 133 16.30 17.50 -8.64
C LYS A 133 16.16 17.25 -10.14
N GLU A 134 15.19 16.44 -10.51
CA GLU A 134 14.76 16.23 -11.89
C GLU A 134 13.29 16.64 -12.04
N THR A 135 12.90 17.09 -13.23
CA THR A 135 11.52 17.52 -13.49
C THR A 135 11.01 16.87 -14.77
N TYR A 136 9.84 16.24 -14.70
CA TYR A 136 9.14 15.67 -15.85
C TYR A 136 7.69 16.17 -15.87
N GLY A 137 7.44 17.18 -16.68
CA GLY A 137 6.13 17.87 -16.68
C GLY A 137 5.83 18.49 -15.31
N ASN A 138 4.72 18.08 -14.71
CA ASN A 138 4.27 18.55 -13.38
C ASN A 138 4.73 17.67 -12.21
N ILE A 139 5.64 16.73 -12.47
CA ILE A 139 6.16 15.83 -11.45
C ILE A 139 7.62 16.20 -11.19
N TYR A 140 7.95 16.37 -9.94
CA TYR A 140 9.29 16.65 -9.45
C TYR A 140 9.85 15.44 -8.75
N PHE A 141 11.13 15.15 -9.00
CA PHE A 141 11.85 14.04 -8.39
C PHE A 141 13.00 14.63 -7.59
N LEU A 142 13.03 14.34 -6.30
CA LEU A 142 14.14 14.68 -5.43
C LEU A 142 14.82 13.39 -5.01
N LYS A 143 16.00 13.16 -5.52
CA LYS A 143 16.86 12.08 -5.07
C LYS A 143 17.65 12.56 -3.88
N VAL A 144 17.19 12.23 -2.69
CA VAL A 144 17.80 12.66 -1.43
C VAL A 144 18.95 11.72 -1.07
N ILE A 145 20.10 12.31 -0.77
CA ILE A 145 21.31 11.60 -0.39
C ILE A 145 21.39 11.59 1.13
N SER A 146 21.41 10.41 1.70
CA SER A 146 21.59 10.22 3.14
C SER A 146 22.97 10.72 3.58
N ARG A 147 23.03 11.28 4.78
CA ARG A 147 24.28 11.80 5.36
C ARG A 147 25.17 10.71 5.94
N ASN A 148 24.57 9.62 6.37
CA ASN A 148 25.26 8.61 7.18
C ASN A 148 25.40 7.26 6.47
N GLU A 149 24.44 6.88 5.63
CA GLU A 149 24.44 5.56 5.01
C GLU A 149 23.82 5.59 3.60
N GLU A 150 24.53 5.05 2.60
CA GLU A 150 24.00 4.91 1.23
C GLU A 150 22.68 4.12 1.17
N SER A 151 22.49 3.19 2.11
CA SER A 151 21.25 2.39 2.20
C SER A 151 20.02 3.22 2.58
N ALA A 152 20.20 4.43 3.10
CA ALA A 152 19.14 5.36 3.46
C ALA A 152 18.86 6.41 2.38
N ASN A 153 19.52 6.37 1.21
CA ASN A 153 19.15 7.20 0.09
C ASN A 153 17.70 6.90 -0.35
N PHE A 154 16.98 7.94 -0.68
CA PHE A 154 15.58 7.78 -1.10
C PHE A 154 15.19 8.80 -2.17
N THR A 155 14.15 8.50 -2.93
CA THR A 155 13.61 9.41 -3.93
C THR A 155 12.22 9.87 -3.50
N LEU A 156 12.04 11.17 -3.41
CA LEU A 156 10.75 11.79 -3.21
C LEU A 156 10.18 12.21 -4.55
N TYR A 157 9.01 11.70 -4.88
CA TYR A 157 8.21 12.19 -5.99
C TYR A 157 7.20 13.16 -5.40
N TYR A 158 7.18 14.41 -5.84
CA TYR A 158 6.14 15.32 -5.41
C TYR A 158 5.43 15.95 -6.60
N GLN A 159 4.14 16.13 -6.45
CA GLN A 159 3.27 16.67 -7.47
C GLN A 159 2.23 17.56 -6.81
N TYR A 160 1.94 18.69 -7.45
CA TYR A 160 0.79 19.48 -7.08
C TYR A 160 -0.49 18.72 -7.45
N ARG A 161 -1.30 18.35 -6.44
CA ARG A 161 -2.61 17.71 -6.64
C ARG A 161 -3.64 18.26 -5.66
N PHE A 162 -4.48 19.12 -6.15
CA PHE A 162 -5.55 19.73 -5.37
C PHE A 162 -6.51 18.72 -4.72
N ASN A 163 -6.81 17.61 -5.39
CA ASN A 163 -7.72 16.58 -4.87
C ASN A 163 -7.10 15.61 -3.85
N ALA A 164 -5.78 15.46 -3.80
CA ALA A 164 -5.12 14.59 -2.83
C ALA A 164 -5.24 15.14 -1.40
N CYS A 165 -5.28 16.44 -1.28
CA CYS A 165 -5.42 17.14 -0.01
C CYS A 165 -6.76 16.90 0.66
N ARG A 166 -7.84 16.77 -0.09
CA ARG A 166 -9.16 16.49 0.46
C ARG A 166 -9.20 15.12 1.17
N LEU A 167 -8.60 14.11 0.57
CA LEU A 167 -8.49 12.77 1.14
C LEU A 167 -7.70 12.77 2.46
N GLN A 168 -6.58 13.48 2.52
CA GLN A 168 -5.74 13.54 3.73
C GLN A 168 -6.47 14.25 4.88
N ARG A 169 -7.13 15.38 4.62
CA ARG A 169 -7.97 16.06 5.62
C ARG A 169 -9.14 15.19 6.06
N ALA A 170 -9.70 14.43 5.14
CA ALA A 170 -10.68 13.40 5.44
C ALA A 170 -10.17 12.46 6.51
N TYR A 171 -9.00 11.87 6.31
CA TYR A 171 -8.39 10.94 7.26
C TYR A 171 -8.04 11.62 8.58
N GLN A 172 -7.56 12.86 8.57
CA GLN A 172 -7.25 13.60 9.80
C GLN A 172 -8.49 13.91 10.64
N ILE A 173 -9.61 14.24 10.01
CA ILE A 173 -10.89 14.46 10.69
C ILE A 173 -11.41 13.14 11.28
N LEU A 174 -11.19 12.05 10.57
CA LEU A 174 -11.62 10.71 10.95
C LEU A 174 -10.81 10.11 12.09
N ASP A 175 -9.49 10.29 12.08
CA ASP A 175 -8.60 9.84 13.16
C ASP A 175 -8.98 10.49 14.50
N LYS A 176 -9.55 11.68 14.50
CA LYS A 176 -9.96 12.38 15.73
C LYS A 176 -11.30 11.90 16.32
N HIS A 177 -12.22 11.37 15.53
CA HIS A 177 -13.62 11.22 15.99
C HIS A 177 -14.22 9.82 15.88
N VAL A 178 -13.79 8.95 14.98
CA VAL A 178 -14.58 7.75 14.63
C VAL A 178 -13.76 6.46 14.45
N ILE A 179 -12.48 6.54 14.15
CA ILE A 179 -11.75 5.48 13.46
C ILE A 179 -11.35 4.28 14.31
N ASN A 180 -11.42 4.36 15.61
CA ASN A 180 -11.01 3.25 16.48
C ASN A 180 -11.94 2.01 16.44
N LYS A 181 -13.01 2.00 15.62
CA LYS A 181 -14.00 0.92 15.56
C LYS A 181 -14.68 0.75 14.18
N ILE A 182 -13.99 0.94 13.07
CA ILE A 182 -14.59 0.63 11.77
C ILE A 182 -14.65 -0.90 11.61
N PRO A 183 -15.84 -1.52 11.48
CA PRO A 183 -15.95 -2.92 11.13
C PRO A 183 -15.60 -3.09 9.64
N TYR A 184 -14.58 -3.89 9.33
CA TYR A 184 -14.13 -4.10 7.94
C TYR A 184 -14.85 -5.25 7.23
N ASP A 185 -15.99 -5.65 7.75
CA ASP A 185 -16.89 -6.67 7.24
C ASP A 185 -18.33 -6.15 7.06
N ASP A 186 -18.53 -4.82 7.13
CA ASP A 186 -19.84 -4.20 6.95
C ASP A 186 -20.31 -4.32 5.50
N ARG A 187 -21.40 -5.10 5.34
CA ARG A 187 -21.95 -5.43 4.03
C ARG A 187 -22.48 -4.21 3.28
N GLU A 188 -23.16 -3.30 3.98
CA GLU A 188 -23.71 -2.10 3.35
C GLU A 188 -22.62 -1.22 2.76
N THR A 189 -21.45 -1.17 3.40
CA THR A 189 -20.27 -0.49 2.88
C THR A 189 -19.76 -1.13 1.59
N PHE A 190 -19.71 -2.47 1.52
CA PHE A 190 -19.33 -3.16 0.28
C PHE A 190 -20.39 -2.98 -0.82
N ASP A 191 -21.67 -3.01 -0.49
CA ASP A 191 -22.74 -2.74 -1.44
C ASP A 191 -22.62 -1.33 -2.04
N MET A 192 -22.34 -0.32 -1.23
CA MET A 192 -22.06 1.04 -1.71
C MET A 192 -20.86 1.10 -2.66
N ILE A 193 -19.77 0.38 -2.36
CA ILE A 193 -18.61 0.28 -3.26
C ILE A 193 -19.01 -0.37 -4.58
N ASN A 194 -19.77 -1.44 -4.53
CA ASN A 194 -20.21 -2.22 -5.70
C ASN A 194 -21.19 -1.45 -6.59
N GLU A 195 -21.95 -0.53 -6.02
CA GLU A 195 -22.88 0.34 -6.74
C GLU A 195 -22.23 1.64 -7.26
N PHE A 196 -20.92 1.80 -7.06
CA PHE A 196 -20.15 2.99 -7.48
C PHE A 196 -20.65 4.31 -6.87
N ASP A 197 -21.45 4.26 -5.80
CA ASP A 197 -21.97 5.46 -5.14
C ASP A 197 -20.93 6.12 -4.20
N ILE A 198 -19.67 6.17 -4.62
CA ILE A 198 -18.62 6.87 -3.89
C ILE A 198 -18.18 8.09 -4.70
N TYR A 199 -19.15 8.90 -5.11
CA TYR A 199 -18.90 10.12 -5.87
C TYR A 199 -17.98 11.08 -5.10
N GLY A 200 -16.95 11.58 -5.76
CA GLY A 200 -15.96 12.47 -5.15
C GLY A 200 -14.80 11.75 -4.46
N THR A 201 -14.77 10.42 -4.47
CA THR A 201 -13.64 9.60 -4.01
C THR A 201 -12.73 9.20 -5.16
N THR A 202 -11.66 8.49 -4.86
CA THR A 202 -10.67 7.98 -5.83
C THR A 202 -11.24 7.04 -6.90
N ILE A 203 -12.48 6.57 -6.79
CA ILE A 203 -13.11 5.68 -7.79
C ILE A 203 -13.21 6.33 -9.17
N SER A 204 -13.43 7.63 -9.24
CA SER A 204 -13.45 8.33 -10.52
C SER A 204 -12.11 8.29 -11.29
N CYS A 205 -11.04 7.86 -10.64
CA CYS A 205 -9.70 7.72 -11.21
C CYS A 205 -9.31 6.26 -11.49
N LEU A 206 -10.21 5.30 -11.26
CA LEU A 206 -9.94 3.89 -11.55
C LEU A 206 -9.95 3.63 -13.06
N ALA A 207 -9.11 2.69 -13.48
CA ALA A 207 -9.10 2.25 -14.86
C ALA A 207 -10.44 1.59 -15.24
N PRO A 208 -10.90 1.66 -16.51
CA PRO A 208 -12.13 1.02 -16.94
C PRO A 208 -12.21 -0.46 -16.58
N ILE A 209 -11.10 -1.19 -16.73
CA ILE A 209 -11.01 -2.60 -16.34
C ILE A 209 -11.23 -2.82 -14.84
N THR A 210 -10.78 -1.90 -13.99
CA THR A 210 -11.00 -1.98 -12.53
C THR A 210 -12.49 -1.78 -12.20
N LEU A 211 -13.17 -0.87 -12.90
CA LEU A 211 -14.62 -0.69 -12.76
C LEU A 211 -15.38 -1.93 -13.21
N GLU A 212 -14.95 -2.55 -14.30
CA GLU A 212 -15.53 -3.81 -14.77
C GLU A 212 -15.27 -4.96 -13.78
N ALA A 213 -14.08 -5.01 -13.20
CA ALA A 213 -13.75 -5.96 -12.15
C ALA A 213 -14.65 -5.79 -10.91
N LEU A 214 -14.93 -4.55 -10.48
CA LEU A 214 -15.88 -4.28 -9.40
C LEU A 214 -17.28 -4.81 -9.71
N ARG A 215 -17.75 -4.63 -10.94
CA ARG A 215 -19.09 -5.12 -11.38
C ARG A 215 -19.17 -6.65 -11.37
N LEU A 216 -18.14 -7.32 -11.88
CA LEU A 216 -18.13 -8.78 -12.06
C LEU A 216 -17.80 -9.52 -10.77
N ILE A 217 -16.86 -9.01 -9.98
CA ILE A 217 -16.41 -9.66 -8.74
C ILE A 217 -17.35 -9.35 -7.60
N ARG A 218 -17.85 -8.11 -7.48
CA ARG A 218 -18.67 -7.64 -6.34
C ARG A 218 -18.03 -8.03 -5.00
N PRO A 219 -16.88 -7.43 -4.65
CA PRO A 219 -16.12 -7.84 -3.46
C PRO A 219 -16.95 -7.70 -2.18
N GLU A 220 -16.82 -8.69 -1.29
CA GLU A 220 -17.48 -8.76 0.01
C GLU A 220 -16.48 -8.75 1.18
N SER A 221 -15.18 -8.59 0.86
CA SER A 221 -14.11 -8.50 1.84
C SER A 221 -12.99 -7.57 1.35
N LEU A 222 -12.19 -7.05 2.28
CA LEU A 222 -11.01 -6.25 1.93
C LEU A 222 -10.02 -7.02 1.04
N GLY A 223 -9.91 -8.34 1.25
CA GLY A 223 -9.05 -9.20 0.42
C GLY A 223 -9.54 -9.25 -1.02
N GLU A 224 -10.82 -9.46 -1.24
CA GLU A 224 -11.43 -9.44 -2.58
C GLU A 224 -11.40 -8.05 -3.21
N LEU A 225 -11.63 -7.00 -2.42
CA LEU A 225 -11.51 -5.62 -2.91
C LEU A 225 -10.08 -5.32 -3.37
N ALA A 226 -9.05 -5.75 -2.63
CA ALA A 226 -7.67 -5.60 -3.05
C ALA A 226 -7.35 -6.37 -4.34
N ILE A 227 -7.89 -7.59 -4.50
CA ILE A 227 -7.77 -8.36 -5.74
C ILE A 227 -8.45 -7.62 -6.89
N THR A 228 -9.63 -7.09 -6.67
CA THR A 228 -10.39 -6.32 -7.65
C THR A 228 -9.61 -5.09 -8.14
N LEU A 229 -9.01 -4.36 -7.20
CA LEU A 229 -8.16 -3.21 -7.50
C LEU A 229 -6.83 -3.56 -8.19
N ALA A 230 -6.44 -4.83 -8.22
CA ALA A 230 -5.25 -5.30 -8.94
C ALA A 230 -5.45 -5.38 -10.46
N PHE A 231 -6.68 -5.39 -10.95
CA PHE A 231 -6.97 -5.28 -12.38
C PHE A 231 -6.86 -3.83 -12.84
N THR A 232 -5.71 -3.47 -13.42
CA THR A 232 -5.36 -2.07 -13.75
C THR A 232 -5.08 -1.82 -15.23
N SER A 233 -5.16 -2.88 -16.07
CA SER A 233 -4.84 -2.81 -17.49
C SER A 233 -5.83 -3.63 -18.30
N GLU A 234 -6.32 -3.09 -19.41
CA GLU A 234 -7.23 -3.78 -20.35
C GLU A 234 -6.67 -5.15 -20.83
N LYS A 235 -5.36 -5.31 -20.84
CA LYS A 235 -4.71 -6.59 -21.16
C LYS A 235 -5.01 -7.71 -20.15
N GLN A 236 -5.56 -7.38 -18.98
CA GLN A 236 -5.95 -8.32 -17.92
C GLN A 236 -7.42 -8.78 -18.06
N TYR A 237 -8.12 -8.42 -19.13
CA TYR A 237 -9.55 -8.74 -19.27
C TYR A 237 -9.81 -10.26 -19.27
N GLU A 238 -9.00 -11.04 -19.99
CA GLU A 238 -9.08 -12.49 -19.98
C GLU A 238 -8.79 -13.08 -18.59
N ASP A 239 -7.82 -12.52 -17.87
CA ASP A 239 -7.49 -12.91 -16.51
C ASP A 239 -8.64 -12.59 -15.54
N LEU A 240 -9.35 -11.46 -15.74
CA LEU A 240 -10.53 -11.10 -14.96
C LEU A 240 -11.64 -12.14 -15.17
N LEU A 241 -11.93 -12.52 -16.40
CA LEU A 241 -12.94 -13.54 -16.69
C LEU A 241 -12.54 -14.91 -16.11
N GLU A 242 -11.27 -15.29 -16.21
CA GLU A 242 -10.76 -16.51 -15.57
C GLU A 242 -10.90 -16.45 -14.04
N TYR A 243 -10.56 -15.31 -13.41
CA TYR A 243 -10.74 -15.14 -11.96
C TYR A 243 -12.19 -15.34 -11.54
N VAL A 244 -13.13 -14.69 -12.23
CA VAL A 244 -14.57 -14.78 -11.94
C VAL A 244 -15.07 -16.21 -12.12
N ALA A 245 -14.71 -16.88 -13.22
CA ALA A 245 -15.06 -18.26 -13.48
C ALA A 245 -14.53 -19.22 -12.39
N ASN A 246 -13.27 -19.08 -12.02
CA ASN A 246 -12.63 -19.89 -10.99
C ASN A 246 -13.18 -19.62 -9.58
N ARG A 247 -13.64 -18.38 -9.31
CA ARG A 247 -14.30 -18.04 -8.04
C ARG A 247 -15.62 -18.79 -7.88
N VAL A 248 -16.39 -18.95 -8.94
CA VAL A 248 -17.70 -19.62 -8.94
C VAL A 248 -17.56 -21.13 -8.94
N SER A 249 -16.73 -21.68 -9.83
CA SER A 249 -16.60 -23.13 -10.06
C SER A 249 -15.54 -23.80 -9.17
N GLY A 250 -14.76 -23.03 -8.44
CA GLY A 250 -13.53 -23.51 -7.81
C GLY A 250 -12.36 -23.59 -8.80
N TRP A 251 -11.17 -23.24 -8.33
CA TRP A 251 -9.98 -23.34 -9.16
C TRP A 251 -9.47 -24.79 -9.22
N ASN A 252 -9.66 -25.44 -10.37
CA ASN A 252 -9.39 -26.85 -10.58
C ASN A 252 -8.23 -27.13 -11.54
N THR A 253 -7.46 -26.12 -11.91
CA THR A 253 -6.36 -26.23 -12.89
C THR A 253 -5.00 -25.92 -12.26
N PRO A 254 -4.46 -26.83 -11.41
CA PRO A 254 -3.16 -26.61 -10.78
C PRO A 254 -2.04 -26.52 -11.82
N THR A 255 -0.96 -25.82 -11.47
CA THR A 255 0.23 -25.70 -12.32
C THR A 255 1.09 -26.96 -12.29
N GLY A 256 0.78 -27.93 -11.42
CA GLY A 256 1.57 -29.10 -11.15
C GLY A 256 2.70 -28.87 -10.12
N ARG A 257 2.82 -27.66 -9.60
CA ARG A 257 3.79 -27.31 -8.56
C ARG A 257 3.10 -26.70 -7.35
N LYS A 258 3.15 -27.42 -6.24
CA LYS A 258 2.43 -27.02 -5.01
C LYS A 258 2.79 -25.61 -4.56
N GLU A 259 4.08 -25.22 -4.59
CA GLU A 259 4.54 -23.92 -4.15
C GLU A 259 3.98 -22.77 -5.01
N VAL A 260 3.78 -23.02 -6.31
CA VAL A 260 3.15 -22.06 -7.22
C VAL A 260 1.64 -22.06 -7.04
N ASP A 261 1.05 -23.24 -6.90
CA ASP A 261 -0.38 -23.40 -6.69
C ASP A 261 -0.84 -22.75 -5.37
N ASP A 262 -0.11 -22.97 -4.28
CA ASP A 262 -0.37 -22.32 -2.99
C ASP A 262 -0.31 -20.78 -3.11
N LEU A 263 0.59 -20.27 -3.93
CA LEU A 263 0.75 -18.85 -4.17
C LEU A 263 -0.39 -18.24 -5.02
N LEU A 264 -0.89 -19.00 -6.01
CA LEU A 264 -1.97 -18.58 -6.91
C LEU A 264 -3.37 -18.82 -6.30
N LYS A 265 -3.47 -19.64 -5.27
CA LYS A 265 -4.76 -19.99 -4.63
C LYS A 265 -5.57 -18.78 -4.22
N HIS A 266 -4.93 -17.76 -3.64
CA HIS A 266 -5.60 -16.52 -3.19
C HIS A 266 -6.15 -15.67 -4.33
N THR A 267 -5.68 -15.88 -5.55
CA THR A 267 -6.11 -15.18 -6.76
C THR A 267 -6.80 -16.13 -7.73
N ASN A 268 -7.36 -17.24 -7.24
CA ASN A 268 -8.09 -18.23 -8.03
C ASN A 268 -7.33 -18.65 -9.31
N GLY A 269 -6.02 -18.84 -9.20
CA GLY A 269 -5.17 -19.28 -10.30
C GLY A 269 -4.65 -18.18 -11.22
N VAL A 270 -5.04 -16.91 -11.00
CA VAL A 270 -4.62 -15.77 -11.83
C VAL A 270 -3.39 -15.08 -11.26
N LEU A 271 -2.52 -14.56 -12.13
CA LEU A 271 -1.29 -13.88 -11.74
C LEU A 271 -1.51 -12.38 -11.71
N LEU A 272 -1.71 -11.82 -10.52
CA LEU A 272 -2.01 -10.41 -10.31
C LEU A 272 -0.88 -9.64 -9.60
N PHE A 273 -0.09 -10.33 -8.77
CA PHE A 273 0.88 -9.67 -7.90
C PHE A 273 2.32 -9.95 -8.31
N SER A 274 3.18 -8.94 -8.13
CA SER A 274 4.59 -8.98 -8.51
C SER A 274 5.35 -10.16 -7.87
N LYS A 275 5.01 -10.53 -6.63
CA LYS A 275 5.60 -11.69 -5.97
C LYS A 275 5.19 -13.01 -6.61
N GLN A 276 3.92 -13.14 -7.03
CA GLN A 276 3.47 -14.33 -7.77
C GLN A 276 4.28 -14.49 -9.07
N LYS A 277 4.47 -13.36 -9.79
CA LYS A 277 5.27 -13.34 -11.01
C LYS A 277 6.71 -13.77 -10.77
N SER A 278 7.37 -13.24 -9.75
CA SER A 278 8.76 -13.59 -9.44
C SER A 278 8.93 -15.06 -9.05
N GLU A 279 7.99 -15.63 -8.30
CA GLU A 279 8.02 -17.06 -7.95
C GLU A 279 7.72 -17.95 -9.16
N CYS A 280 6.74 -17.59 -10.01
CA CYS A 280 6.51 -18.32 -11.26
C CYS A 280 7.76 -18.33 -12.16
N LEU A 281 8.47 -17.20 -12.27
CA LEU A 281 9.72 -17.11 -13.03
C LEU A 281 10.83 -17.95 -12.42
N LYS A 282 10.96 -17.98 -11.10
CA LYS A 282 11.95 -18.78 -10.38
C LYS A 282 11.81 -20.28 -10.70
N TRP A 283 10.58 -20.76 -10.76
CA TRP A 283 10.29 -22.16 -11.08
C TRP A 283 10.21 -22.45 -12.60
N HIS A 284 10.36 -21.45 -13.44
CA HIS A 284 10.32 -21.61 -14.89
C HIS A 284 11.63 -22.15 -15.48
N HIS A 285 12.31 -23.03 -14.76
CA HIS A 285 13.54 -23.67 -15.21
C HIS A 285 13.29 -25.16 -15.44
N ARG A 286 13.47 -25.63 -16.70
CA ARG A 286 13.17 -27.02 -17.12
C ARG A 286 13.86 -28.08 -16.24
N SER A 287 15.05 -27.78 -15.71
CA SER A 287 15.83 -28.73 -14.88
C SER A 287 15.16 -29.19 -13.59
N TYR A 288 14.08 -28.52 -13.18
CA TYR A 288 13.32 -28.86 -11.96
C TYR A 288 12.13 -29.80 -12.21
N TRP A 289 11.91 -30.25 -13.45
CA TRP A 289 10.67 -30.88 -13.86
C TRP A 289 10.95 -32.15 -14.70
N ASP A 290 10.07 -33.16 -14.56
CA ASP A 290 9.88 -34.19 -15.57
C ASP A 290 9.20 -33.59 -16.83
N GLU A 291 9.29 -34.30 -17.95
CA GLU A 291 8.82 -33.77 -19.24
C GLU A 291 7.32 -33.48 -19.27
N ASP A 292 6.50 -34.37 -18.70
CA ASP A 292 5.03 -34.23 -18.76
C ASP A 292 4.57 -33.06 -17.88
N THR A 293 5.06 -32.96 -16.64
CA THR A 293 4.78 -31.88 -15.73
C THR A 293 5.29 -30.52 -16.26
N TRP A 294 6.47 -30.54 -16.92
CA TRP A 294 7.01 -29.36 -17.57
C TRP A 294 6.12 -28.80 -18.68
N GLN A 295 5.55 -29.65 -19.54
CA GLN A 295 4.67 -29.20 -20.62
C GLN A 295 3.43 -28.49 -20.08
N ILE A 296 2.79 -29.08 -19.07
CA ILE A 296 1.63 -28.47 -18.38
C ILE A 296 1.99 -27.13 -17.73
N TYR A 297 3.04 -27.16 -16.92
CA TYR A 297 3.52 -25.95 -16.21
C TYR A 297 3.91 -24.85 -17.18
N SER A 298 4.76 -25.15 -18.17
CA SER A 298 5.30 -24.14 -19.07
C SER A 298 4.23 -23.48 -19.93
N SER A 299 3.26 -24.25 -20.44
CA SER A 299 2.14 -23.68 -21.20
C SER A 299 1.30 -22.74 -20.37
N ARG A 300 0.96 -23.13 -19.15
CA ARG A 300 0.17 -22.34 -18.22
C ARG A 300 0.92 -21.10 -17.75
N VAL A 301 2.15 -21.25 -17.26
CA VAL A 301 2.96 -20.13 -16.78
C VAL A 301 3.29 -19.16 -17.90
N LYS A 302 3.56 -19.62 -19.13
CA LYS A 302 3.72 -18.74 -20.29
C LYS A 302 2.47 -17.89 -20.55
N ARG A 303 1.28 -18.48 -20.42
CA ARG A 303 0.02 -17.74 -20.54
C ARG A 303 -0.10 -16.69 -19.44
N LEU A 304 0.08 -17.08 -18.16
CA LEU A 304 0.04 -16.18 -17.02
C LEU A 304 1.07 -15.03 -17.11
N LEU A 305 2.28 -15.32 -17.57
CA LEU A 305 3.34 -14.32 -17.75
C LEU A 305 3.09 -13.36 -18.92
N LYS A 306 2.29 -13.77 -19.92
CA LYS A 306 1.85 -12.90 -21.01
C LYS A 306 0.71 -11.97 -20.62
N SER A 307 -0.05 -12.33 -19.59
CA SER A 307 -1.09 -11.49 -19.05
C SER A 307 -0.50 -10.21 -18.49
N GLY A 308 -1.28 -9.25 -18.38
CA GLY A 308 -0.96 -7.85 -18.20
C GLY A 308 0.01 -7.41 -17.10
N LYS A 309 -0.25 -6.25 -16.60
CA LYS A 309 0.51 -5.57 -15.56
C LYS A 309 0.28 -6.27 -14.21
N VAL A 310 1.35 -6.67 -13.53
CA VAL A 310 1.27 -7.09 -12.13
C VAL A 310 1.50 -5.90 -11.21
N VAL A 311 0.84 -5.91 -10.05
CA VAL A 311 0.90 -4.84 -9.06
C VAL A 311 1.51 -5.34 -7.75
N ASN A 312 1.90 -4.40 -6.88
CA ASN A 312 2.35 -4.75 -5.55
C ASN A 312 1.14 -5.07 -4.66
N LYS A 313 1.17 -6.21 -3.98
CA LYS A 313 0.09 -6.64 -3.10
C LYS A 313 -0.18 -5.63 -1.98
N CYS A 314 0.87 -5.09 -1.36
CA CYS A 314 0.72 -4.13 -0.26
C CYS A 314 0.01 -2.85 -0.70
N ASP A 315 0.31 -2.37 -1.90
CA ASP A 315 -0.30 -1.15 -2.42
C ASP A 315 -1.80 -1.34 -2.68
N THR A 316 -2.20 -2.46 -3.29
CA THR A 316 -3.63 -2.73 -3.53
C THR A 316 -4.43 -2.94 -2.24
N TYR A 317 -3.84 -3.58 -1.22
CA TYR A 317 -4.48 -3.71 0.08
C TYR A 317 -4.63 -2.38 0.80
N ARG A 318 -3.62 -1.51 0.73
CA ARG A 318 -3.71 -0.15 1.26
C ARG A 318 -4.80 0.66 0.54
N GLU A 319 -4.87 0.56 -0.78
CA GLU A 319 -5.92 1.22 -1.56
C GLU A 319 -7.31 0.69 -1.24
N ALA A 320 -7.47 -0.62 -1.10
CA ALA A 320 -8.73 -1.25 -0.69
C ALA A 320 -9.18 -0.76 0.69
N TYR A 321 -8.26 -0.73 1.64
CA TYR A 321 -8.49 -0.21 2.98
C TYR A 321 -8.94 1.26 2.97
N ASN A 322 -8.27 2.09 2.19
CA ASN A 322 -8.59 3.50 2.05
C ASN A 322 -9.96 3.70 1.41
N LEU A 323 -10.26 2.95 0.36
CA LEU A 323 -11.54 3.00 -0.33
C LEU A 323 -12.69 2.58 0.60
N TYR A 324 -12.49 1.47 1.32
CA TYR A 324 -13.47 0.98 2.28
C TYR A 324 -13.76 2.00 3.39
N LYS A 325 -12.72 2.60 3.98
CA LYS A 325 -12.88 3.65 4.98
C LYS A 325 -13.72 4.82 4.48
N LEU A 326 -13.45 5.28 3.26
CA LEU A 326 -14.20 6.38 2.67
C LEU A 326 -15.68 6.02 2.43
N ALA A 327 -15.94 4.80 1.96
CA ALA A 327 -17.29 4.31 1.77
C ALA A 327 -18.04 4.21 3.11
N TYR A 328 -17.40 3.62 4.11
CA TYR A 328 -17.96 3.51 5.47
C TYR A 328 -18.32 4.88 6.06
N LEU A 329 -17.46 5.86 5.87
CA LEU A 329 -17.72 7.21 6.34
C LEU A 329 -18.88 7.88 5.62
N LYS A 330 -18.92 7.76 4.29
CA LYS A 330 -20.02 8.33 3.51
C LYS A 330 -21.35 7.75 3.98
N LEU A 331 -21.38 6.46 4.27
CA LEU A 331 -22.58 5.75 4.66
C LEU A 331 -23.01 6.07 6.10
N HIS A 332 -22.10 5.89 7.04
CA HIS A 332 -22.42 5.94 8.47
C HIS A 332 -22.15 7.31 9.12
N HIS A 333 -21.39 8.19 8.47
CA HIS A 333 -21.01 9.53 8.97
C HIS A 333 -21.11 10.59 7.87
N PRO A 334 -22.28 10.76 7.21
CA PRO A 334 -22.44 11.64 6.06
C PRO A 334 -22.15 13.12 6.37
N THR A 335 -22.37 13.57 7.60
CA THR A 335 -22.06 14.95 8.02
C THR A 335 -20.56 15.21 8.03
N GLU A 336 -19.77 14.28 8.55
CA GLU A 336 -18.32 14.34 8.57
C GLU A 336 -17.76 14.22 7.16
N PHE A 337 -18.31 13.29 6.37
CA PHE A 337 -17.94 13.12 4.97
C PHE A 337 -18.20 14.37 4.12
N SER A 338 -19.34 15.06 4.33
CA SER A 338 -19.67 16.28 3.59
C SER A 338 -18.68 17.43 3.87
N LYS A 339 -18.14 17.52 5.09
CA LYS A 339 -17.10 18.50 5.44
C LYS A 339 -15.82 18.31 4.61
N ILE A 340 -15.53 17.06 4.20
CA ILE A 340 -14.39 16.72 3.35
C ILE A 340 -14.56 17.26 1.93
N LEU A 341 -15.79 17.17 1.40
CA LEU A 341 -16.10 17.62 0.04
C LEU A 341 -16.13 19.15 -0.08
N THR A 342 -16.44 19.85 1.02
CA THR A 342 -16.55 21.33 1.08
C THR A 342 -15.24 22.02 1.38
N LEU A 343 -14.16 21.30 1.69
CA LEU A 343 -12.84 21.90 1.89
C LEU A 343 -12.31 22.43 0.54
N LYS A 344 -12.25 23.74 0.43
CA LYS A 344 -11.68 24.49 -0.70
C LYS A 344 -10.16 24.51 -0.62
#